data_992c3251490007db56d78a2aae7982c2
#
_entry.id   992c3251490007db56d78a2aae7982c2
#
_cell.length_a   1.000
_cell.length_b   1.000
_cell.length_c   1.000
_cell.angle_alpha   90.00
_cell.angle_beta   90.00
_cell.angle_gamma   90.00
#
_symmetry.space_group_name_H-M   'P 1'
#
loop_
_entity.id
_entity.type
_entity.pdbx_description
1 polymer ?
#
loop_
_entity_poly.entity_id
_entity_poly.type
_entity_poly.pdbx_seq_one_letter_code
_entity_poly.pdbx_strand_id
1 'polypeptide(L)'
;MLNILLLDGHTVQSVSVARALKKTGYKVSAFISERLSFGAVCRYIDERIWAPHTGDSERYIRFLSDYLTRNRVDVIIPMYDDSAELLSRNKAMLEARFSVRCAVPDFPVFDKAHHKWKSLELCRKCGFPHPATERLSEENIEMAAAYVGFPAIIKPNISAGAKGIVQVNSIEDIVRKFPVIYRQFGACTLQHFINHSGIYYNVMLYRSVQGHLIGWTVLKIMRYFPLKGGTSCYCETIRHDSLIRICAQVLDELQWVGFADFDIMEEKDTGKLKIIEINPRIPASIHGAYVSGVNFPDIIVRDVMGESVEQSGYRPGKSLRFMGLDFMWFLFSPDRFRFRPSWFRFFGRNVYYQDGCFKDPLPMLMGCVSGILKYLHPAFRKSKLGI
;
A
#
# COMPACT_ATOMS: atom_id res chain seq x y z
N MET A 1 -10.63 26.27 -8.56
CA MET A 1 -10.74 25.02 -7.74
C MET A 1 -10.27 23.88 -8.59
N LEU A 2 -9.24 23.14 -8.17
CA LEU A 2 -8.73 21.97 -8.90
C LEU A 2 -9.69 20.79 -8.73
N ASN A 3 -9.82 20.00 -9.82
CA ASN A 3 -10.63 18.79 -9.87
C ASN A 3 -9.70 17.57 -9.79
N ILE A 4 -9.81 16.80 -8.73
CA ILE A 4 -8.98 15.63 -8.46
C ILE A 4 -9.78 14.36 -8.71
N LEU A 5 -9.27 13.47 -9.55
CA LEU A 5 -9.84 12.16 -9.81
C LEU A 5 -9.08 11.09 -9.01
N LEU A 6 -9.78 10.41 -8.13
CA LEU A 6 -9.26 9.24 -7.42
C LEU A 6 -9.60 7.98 -8.21
N LEU A 7 -8.60 7.20 -8.57
CA LEU A 7 -8.83 5.83 -9.04
C LEU A 7 -9.04 4.91 -7.82
N ASP A 8 -9.81 3.82 -7.99
CA ASP A 8 -10.13 2.87 -6.91
C ASP A 8 -10.81 3.49 -5.68
N GLY A 9 -11.75 4.40 -5.92
CA GLY A 9 -12.52 5.05 -4.86
C GLY A 9 -13.29 4.08 -3.94
N HIS A 10 -13.40 2.80 -4.30
CA HIS A 10 -13.98 1.74 -3.48
C HIS A 10 -13.11 1.35 -2.26
N THR A 11 -11.86 1.80 -2.19
CA THR A 11 -10.89 1.43 -1.15
C THR A 11 -11.05 2.22 0.15
N VAL A 12 -10.51 1.70 1.27
CA VAL A 12 -10.56 2.41 2.56
C VAL A 12 -9.71 3.68 2.57
N GLN A 13 -8.56 3.68 1.90
CA GLN A 13 -7.69 4.86 1.80
C GLN A 13 -8.35 6.02 1.06
N SER A 14 -9.25 5.74 0.11
CA SER A 14 -9.98 6.79 -0.62
C SER A 14 -10.79 7.71 0.29
N VAL A 15 -11.33 7.19 1.40
CA VAL A 15 -12.06 7.98 2.41
C VAL A 15 -11.15 9.03 3.05
N SER A 16 -9.95 8.60 3.43
CA SER A 16 -8.98 9.49 4.08
C SER A 16 -8.41 10.52 3.11
N VAL A 17 -8.11 10.10 1.88
CA VAL A 17 -7.61 10.96 0.81
C VAL A 17 -8.67 11.98 0.40
N ALA A 18 -9.90 11.54 0.12
CA ALA A 18 -10.99 12.44 -0.23
C ALA A 18 -11.27 13.47 0.87
N ARG A 19 -11.28 13.04 2.14
CA ARG A 19 -11.44 13.93 3.30
C ARG A 19 -10.34 14.98 3.40
N ALA A 20 -9.09 14.59 3.18
CA ALA A 20 -7.94 15.50 3.22
C ALA A 20 -8.02 16.52 2.09
N LEU A 21 -8.25 16.09 0.84
CA LEU A 21 -8.39 16.94 -0.33
C LEU A 21 -9.59 17.90 -0.20
N LYS A 22 -10.73 17.41 0.26
CA LYS A 22 -11.93 18.25 0.44
C LYS A 22 -11.73 19.35 1.47
N LYS A 23 -11.00 19.08 2.55
CA LYS A 23 -10.67 20.07 3.58
C LYS A 23 -9.69 21.15 3.07
N THR A 24 -8.89 20.86 2.05
CA THR A 24 -8.01 21.83 1.39
C THR A 24 -8.75 22.64 0.32
N GLY A 25 -10.00 22.26 -0.02
CA GLY A 25 -10.85 23.01 -0.95
C GLY A 25 -10.88 22.46 -2.37
N TYR A 26 -10.35 21.26 -2.63
CA TYR A 26 -10.42 20.62 -3.95
C TYR A 26 -11.80 20.00 -4.22
N LYS A 27 -12.18 19.90 -5.50
CA LYS A 27 -13.29 19.05 -5.93
C LYS A 27 -12.78 17.64 -6.12
N VAL A 28 -13.47 16.63 -5.57
CA VAL A 28 -13.04 15.24 -5.57
C VAL A 28 -14.05 14.36 -6.31
N SER A 29 -13.62 13.79 -7.43
CA SER A 29 -14.35 12.75 -8.15
C SER A 29 -13.66 11.41 -7.92
N ALA A 30 -14.38 10.29 -7.98
CA ALA A 30 -13.81 8.97 -7.78
C ALA A 30 -14.39 7.91 -8.71
N PHE A 31 -13.51 7.10 -9.29
CA PHE A 31 -13.89 5.87 -9.98
C PHE A 31 -14.16 4.77 -8.95
N ILE A 32 -15.32 4.15 -9.02
CA ILE A 32 -15.79 3.12 -8.10
C ILE A 32 -16.20 1.89 -8.88
N SER A 33 -15.61 0.74 -8.57
CA SER A 33 -15.91 -0.55 -9.21
C SER A 33 -16.80 -1.46 -8.34
N GLU A 34 -16.92 -1.18 -7.02
CA GLU A 34 -17.70 -1.97 -6.06
C GLU A 34 -18.79 -1.10 -5.43
N ARG A 35 -20.07 -1.50 -5.58
CA ARG A 35 -21.21 -0.75 -5.03
C ARG A 35 -21.26 -0.73 -3.51
N LEU A 36 -20.91 -1.85 -2.88
CA LEU A 36 -20.85 -1.97 -1.42
C LEU A 36 -19.41 -1.69 -0.96
N SER A 37 -19.01 -0.42 -0.96
CA SER A 37 -17.64 -0.02 -0.69
C SER A 37 -17.56 1.29 0.08
N PHE A 38 -16.39 1.58 0.61
CA PHE A 38 -16.12 2.76 1.44
C PHE A 38 -16.44 4.06 0.71
N GLY A 39 -15.93 4.26 -0.49
CA GLY A 39 -16.11 5.49 -1.25
C GLY A 39 -17.51 5.65 -1.84
N ALA A 40 -18.26 4.55 -2.04
CA ALA A 40 -19.62 4.62 -2.54
C ALA A 40 -20.55 5.45 -1.64
N VAL A 41 -20.23 5.52 -0.34
CA VAL A 41 -21.03 6.24 0.66
C VAL A 41 -20.25 7.39 1.35
N CYS A 42 -19.00 7.65 0.96
CA CYS A 42 -18.19 8.69 1.55
C CYS A 42 -18.70 10.10 1.17
N ARG A 43 -19.03 10.93 2.17
CA ARG A 43 -19.54 12.29 1.95
C ARG A 43 -18.51 13.26 1.35
N TYR A 44 -17.24 12.93 1.40
CA TYR A 44 -16.14 13.79 0.91
C TYR A 44 -15.81 13.55 -0.58
N ILE A 45 -16.50 12.62 -1.24
CA ILE A 45 -16.45 12.42 -2.69
C ILE A 45 -17.65 13.17 -3.29
N ASP A 46 -17.37 14.19 -4.10
CA ASP A 46 -18.39 15.02 -4.73
C ASP A 46 -19.09 14.28 -5.86
N GLU A 47 -18.34 13.49 -6.65
CA GLU A 47 -18.86 12.77 -7.80
C GLU A 47 -18.35 11.32 -7.81
N ARG A 48 -19.27 10.38 -7.94
CA ARG A 48 -18.99 8.93 -8.00
C ARG A 48 -19.27 8.41 -9.38
N ILE A 49 -18.23 7.89 -10.01
CA ILE A 49 -18.29 7.37 -11.38
C ILE A 49 -18.12 5.84 -11.32
N TRP A 50 -19.13 5.12 -11.79
CA TRP A 50 -19.05 3.66 -11.87
C TRP A 50 -18.11 3.24 -13.00
N ALA A 51 -16.94 2.76 -12.63
CA ALA A 51 -15.85 2.39 -13.53
C ALA A 51 -15.69 0.87 -13.64
N PRO A 52 -15.17 0.35 -14.76
CA PRO A 52 -14.78 -1.05 -14.86
C PRO A 52 -13.65 -1.38 -13.87
N HIS A 53 -13.43 -2.67 -13.61
CA HIS A 53 -12.26 -3.13 -12.87
C HIS A 53 -10.99 -3.00 -13.72
N THR A 54 -9.85 -2.78 -13.06
CA THR A 54 -8.51 -2.67 -13.68
C THR A 54 -8.02 -3.95 -14.36
N GLY A 55 -8.62 -5.10 -14.04
CA GLY A 55 -8.26 -6.39 -14.65
C GLY A 55 -8.42 -6.47 -16.17
N ASP A 56 -9.25 -5.61 -16.78
CA ASP A 56 -9.29 -5.36 -18.20
C ASP A 56 -8.66 -3.99 -18.49
N SER A 57 -7.35 -4.00 -18.70
CA SER A 57 -6.52 -2.81 -18.83
C SER A 57 -6.93 -1.92 -20.01
N GLU A 58 -7.25 -2.52 -21.16
CA GLU A 58 -7.65 -1.76 -22.36
C GLU A 58 -9.00 -1.07 -22.16
N ARG A 59 -9.97 -1.80 -21.61
CA ARG A 59 -11.29 -1.27 -21.30
C ARG A 59 -11.19 -0.15 -20.26
N TYR A 60 -10.33 -0.33 -19.25
CA TYR A 60 -10.15 0.67 -18.20
C TYR A 60 -9.55 1.98 -18.74
N ILE A 61 -8.48 1.90 -19.53
CA ILE A 61 -7.82 3.09 -20.13
C ILE A 61 -8.74 3.77 -21.14
N ARG A 62 -9.51 3.02 -21.91
CA ARG A 62 -10.53 3.59 -22.81
C ARG A 62 -11.58 4.36 -22.01
N PHE A 63 -12.12 3.76 -20.97
CA PHE A 63 -13.10 4.40 -20.08
C PHE A 63 -12.53 5.68 -19.45
N LEU A 64 -11.30 5.66 -18.94
CA LEU A 64 -10.61 6.83 -18.39
C LEU A 64 -10.47 7.92 -19.46
N SER A 65 -10.03 7.58 -20.66
CA SER A 65 -9.87 8.53 -21.79
C SER A 65 -11.20 9.17 -22.19
N ASP A 66 -12.27 8.37 -22.27
CA ASP A 66 -13.63 8.85 -22.59
C ASP A 66 -14.16 9.80 -21.50
N TYR A 67 -13.85 9.50 -20.23
CA TYR A 67 -14.22 10.38 -19.12
C TYR A 67 -13.46 11.71 -19.19
N LEU A 68 -12.14 11.68 -19.42
CA LEU A 68 -11.28 12.86 -19.53
C LEU A 68 -11.65 13.75 -20.73
N THR A 69 -12.19 13.17 -21.80
CA THR A 69 -12.67 13.92 -22.98
C THR A 69 -13.89 14.81 -22.62
N ARG A 70 -14.71 14.36 -21.69
CA ARG A 70 -15.98 15.03 -21.31
C ARG A 70 -15.89 15.84 -20.03
N ASN A 71 -14.86 15.60 -19.22
CA ASN A 71 -14.75 16.18 -17.89
C ASN A 71 -13.36 16.74 -17.65
N ARG A 72 -13.30 17.94 -17.14
CA ARG A 72 -12.03 18.53 -16.70
C ARG A 72 -11.54 17.85 -15.44
N VAL A 73 -10.33 17.27 -15.51
CA VAL A 73 -9.59 16.71 -14.38
C VAL A 73 -8.21 17.35 -14.39
N ASP A 74 -7.76 17.87 -13.26
CA ASP A 74 -6.44 18.50 -13.14
C ASP A 74 -5.39 17.49 -12.67
N VAL A 75 -5.74 16.58 -11.71
CA VAL A 75 -4.82 15.56 -11.18
C VAL A 75 -5.53 14.22 -11.03
N ILE A 76 -4.85 13.13 -11.40
CA ILE A 76 -5.28 11.74 -11.19
C ILE A 76 -4.40 11.11 -10.12
N ILE A 77 -5.01 10.53 -9.07
CA ILE A 77 -4.32 9.85 -7.98
C ILE A 77 -4.79 8.39 -7.89
N PRO A 78 -3.92 7.39 -8.10
CA PRO A 78 -4.27 5.98 -7.94
C PRO A 78 -4.18 5.53 -6.48
N MET A 79 -4.99 4.51 -6.11
CA MET A 79 -5.04 3.97 -4.75
C MET A 79 -4.58 2.52 -4.66
N TYR A 80 -4.50 1.79 -5.79
CA TYR A 80 -4.03 0.41 -5.86
C TYR A 80 -2.85 0.26 -6.82
N ASP A 81 -2.15 -0.86 -6.66
CA ASP A 81 -0.96 -1.18 -7.47
C ASP A 81 -1.32 -1.30 -8.97
N ASP A 82 -2.44 -2.00 -9.29
CA ASP A 82 -2.89 -2.19 -10.68
C ASP A 82 -3.22 -0.85 -11.37
N SER A 83 -3.95 0.03 -10.70
CA SER A 83 -4.30 1.34 -11.25
C SER A 83 -3.10 2.28 -11.33
N ALA A 84 -2.17 2.18 -10.38
CA ALA A 84 -0.93 2.94 -10.40
C ALA A 84 -0.02 2.51 -11.56
N GLU A 85 0.11 1.20 -11.79
CA GLU A 85 0.84 0.65 -12.94
C GLU A 85 0.22 1.09 -14.27
N LEU A 86 -1.10 0.92 -14.42
CA LEU A 86 -1.81 1.35 -15.62
C LEU A 86 -1.65 2.84 -15.90
N LEU A 87 -1.77 3.66 -14.85
CA LEU A 87 -1.58 5.10 -14.96
C LEU A 87 -0.15 5.45 -15.36
N SER A 88 0.85 4.81 -14.75
CA SER A 88 2.26 5.03 -15.04
C SER A 88 2.64 4.64 -16.48
N ARG A 89 2.13 3.49 -16.98
CA ARG A 89 2.32 3.05 -18.37
C ARG A 89 1.73 4.02 -19.41
N ASN A 90 0.64 4.68 -19.07
CA ASN A 90 -0.09 5.56 -19.98
C ASN A 90 0.11 7.06 -19.68
N LYS A 91 0.96 7.41 -18.71
CA LYS A 91 1.15 8.76 -18.21
C LYS A 91 1.43 9.78 -19.32
N ALA A 92 2.45 9.53 -20.13
CA ALA A 92 2.85 10.45 -21.19
C ALA A 92 1.70 10.73 -22.19
N MET A 93 0.97 9.69 -22.58
CA MET A 93 -0.18 9.81 -23.49
C MET A 93 -1.32 10.61 -22.85
N LEU A 94 -1.66 10.29 -21.57
CA LEU A 94 -2.76 10.96 -20.87
C LEU A 94 -2.44 12.44 -20.63
N GLU A 95 -1.23 12.76 -20.17
CA GLU A 95 -0.82 14.14 -19.89
C GLU A 95 -0.73 14.98 -21.20
N ALA A 96 -0.25 14.40 -22.28
CA ALA A 96 -0.17 15.10 -23.56
C ALA A 96 -1.56 15.37 -24.19
N ARG A 97 -2.49 14.41 -24.05
CA ARG A 97 -3.79 14.47 -24.69
C ARG A 97 -4.83 15.28 -23.92
N PHE A 98 -4.81 15.24 -22.59
CA PHE A 98 -5.91 15.74 -21.76
C PHE A 98 -5.51 16.89 -20.81
N SER A 99 -4.29 17.39 -20.87
CA SER A 99 -3.78 18.43 -19.99
C SER A 99 -3.98 18.11 -18.48
N VAL A 100 -3.92 16.81 -18.14
CA VAL A 100 -4.03 16.29 -16.77
C VAL A 100 -2.65 15.98 -16.21
N ARG A 101 -2.49 15.93 -14.88
CA ARG A 101 -1.28 15.43 -14.21
C ARG A 101 -1.55 14.07 -13.57
N CYS A 102 -0.67 13.11 -13.84
CA CYS A 102 -0.74 11.76 -13.28
C CYS A 102 0.20 11.66 -12.08
N ALA A 103 -0.35 11.44 -10.88
CA ALA A 103 0.41 11.39 -9.62
C ALA A 103 1.16 10.06 -9.45
N VAL A 104 1.96 9.69 -10.42
CA VAL A 104 2.82 8.50 -10.45
C VAL A 104 4.13 8.84 -11.16
N PRO A 105 5.26 8.14 -10.86
CA PRO A 105 6.48 8.27 -11.64
C PRO A 105 6.32 7.68 -13.04
N ASP A 106 7.28 7.92 -13.91
CA ASP A 106 7.35 7.30 -15.23
C ASP A 106 7.57 5.80 -15.12
N PHE A 107 7.00 5.02 -16.05
CA PHE A 107 6.93 3.56 -15.93
C PHE A 107 8.27 2.85 -15.69
N PRO A 108 9.40 3.23 -16.33
CA PRO A 108 10.69 2.58 -16.05
C PRO A 108 11.15 2.72 -14.59
N VAL A 109 10.81 3.82 -13.93
CA VAL A 109 11.12 4.05 -12.50
C VAL A 109 10.10 3.31 -11.63
N PHE A 110 8.81 3.41 -11.98
CA PHE A 110 7.72 2.69 -11.29
C PHE A 110 7.98 1.19 -11.23
N ASP A 111 8.32 0.56 -12.36
CA ASP A 111 8.55 -0.87 -12.47
C ASP A 111 9.73 -1.36 -11.61
N LYS A 112 10.79 -0.56 -11.45
CA LYS A 112 11.91 -0.90 -10.56
C LYS A 112 11.48 -1.01 -9.10
N ALA A 113 10.59 -0.15 -8.63
CA ALA A 113 10.11 -0.16 -7.26
C ALA A 113 9.01 -1.23 -7.05
N HIS A 114 8.05 -1.32 -7.97
CA HIS A 114 6.90 -2.21 -7.88
C HIS A 114 7.28 -3.69 -7.97
N HIS A 115 8.28 -4.01 -8.79
CA HIS A 115 8.73 -5.39 -9.01
C HIS A 115 9.62 -5.83 -7.86
N LYS A 116 9.14 -6.73 -7.00
CA LYS A 116 9.79 -7.15 -5.74
C LYS A 116 11.26 -7.58 -5.90
N TRP A 117 11.57 -8.35 -6.96
CA TRP A 117 12.96 -8.72 -7.18
C TRP A 117 13.84 -7.53 -7.56
N LYS A 118 13.37 -6.63 -8.46
CA LYS A 118 14.17 -5.47 -8.90
C LYS A 118 14.48 -4.53 -7.76
N SER A 119 13.49 -4.25 -6.88
CA SER A 119 13.69 -3.38 -5.73
C SER A 119 14.64 -3.98 -4.69
N LEU A 120 14.56 -5.30 -4.43
CA LEU A 120 15.46 -5.96 -3.49
C LEU A 120 16.87 -6.22 -4.07
N GLU A 121 16.98 -6.41 -5.39
CA GLU A 121 18.28 -6.42 -6.07
C GLU A 121 18.98 -5.07 -5.97
N LEU A 122 18.25 -3.96 -6.11
CA LEU A 122 18.80 -2.64 -5.86
C LEU A 122 19.30 -2.51 -4.42
N CYS A 123 18.47 -2.95 -3.43
CA CYS A 123 18.90 -2.96 -2.03
C CYS A 123 20.20 -3.76 -1.84
N ARG A 124 20.34 -4.92 -2.47
CA ARG A 124 21.55 -5.74 -2.45
C ARG A 124 22.76 -4.99 -3.00
N LYS A 125 22.62 -4.38 -4.19
CA LYS A 125 23.70 -3.66 -4.86
C LYS A 125 24.21 -2.45 -4.07
N CYS A 126 23.30 -1.75 -3.41
CA CYS A 126 23.57 -0.53 -2.65
C CYS A 126 23.84 -0.78 -1.15
N GLY A 127 23.77 -2.04 -0.69
CA GLY A 127 24.02 -2.39 0.70
C GLY A 127 22.91 -1.99 1.67
N PHE A 128 21.70 -1.74 1.17
CA PHE A 128 20.53 -1.48 2.02
C PHE A 128 20.03 -2.75 2.71
N PRO A 129 19.48 -2.65 3.94
CA PRO A 129 19.04 -3.82 4.69
C PRO A 129 17.81 -4.48 4.02
N HIS A 130 17.98 -5.74 3.63
CA HIS A 130 16.94 -6.55 2.98
C HIS A 130 17.12 -8.03 3.32
N PRO A 131 16.11 -8.91 3.18
CA PRO A 131 16.29 -10.35 3.28
C PRO A 131 17.04 -10.87 2.04
N ALA A 132 17.88 -11.89 2.20
CA ALA A 132 18.49 -12.57 1.06
C ALA A 132 17.39 -13.01 0.08
N THR A 133 17.50 -12.61 -1.17
CA THR A 133 16.45 -12.81 -2.19
C THR A 133 17.09 -13.08 -3.53
N GLU A 134 16.62 -14.12 -4.24
CA GLU A 134 17.08 -14.48 -5.57
C GLU A 134 15.92 -14.80 -6.49
N ARG A 135 16.09 -14.58 -7.80
CA ARG A 135 15.12 -15.06 -8.80
C ARG A 135 15.01 -16.57 -8.71
N LEU A 136 13.81 -17.09 -8.95
CA LEU A 136 13.57 -18.52 -8.94
C LEU A 136 13.13 -18.97 -10.33
N SER A 137 13.88 -19.95 -10.87
CA SER A 137 13.55 -20.70 -12.08
C SER A 137 13.86 -22.18 -11.84
N GLU A 138 13.40 -23.07 -12.72
CA GLU A 138 13.67 -24.51 -12.59
C GLU A 138 15.18 -24.82 -12.69
N GLU A 139 15.93 -24.02 -13.45
CA GLU A 139 17.35 -24.21 -13.71
C GLU A 139 18.26 -23.74 -12.56
N ASN A 140 17.73 -22.89 -11.63
CA ASN A 140 18.58 -22.26 -10.60
C ASN A 140 18.17 -22.59 -9.16
N ILE A 141 17.30 -23.57 -8.93
CA ILE A 141 16.74 -23.89 -7.59
C ILE A 141 17.87 -24.12 -6.56
N GLU A 142 18.86 -24.94 -6.88
CA GLU A 142 19.96 -25.25 -5.96
C GLU A 142 20.81 -24.01 -5.62
N MET A 143 21.15 -23.21 -6.63
CA MET A 143 21.93 -21.97 -6.45
C MET A 143 21.13 -20.95 -5.62
N ALA A 144 19.85 -20.76 -5.93
CA ALA A 144 18.98 -19.86 -5.19
C ALA A 144 18.80 -20.31 -3.73
N ALA A 145 18.62 -21.62 -3.49
CA ALA A 145 18.52 -22.19 -2.15
C ALA A 145 19.81 -22.03 -1.34
N ALA A 146 20.97 -22.26 -1.96
CA ALA A 146 22.27 -22.09 -1.33
C ALA A 146 22.52 -20.63 -0.91
N TYR A 147 22.11 -19.66 -1.73
CA TYR A 147 22.26 -18.22 -1.41
C TYR A 147 21.27 -17.74 -0.35
N VAL A 148 20.00 -18.14 -0.46
CA VAL A 148 18.93 -17.65 0.40
C VAL A 148 18.91 -18.34 1.76
N GLY A 149 19.21 -19.64 1.79
CA GLY A 149 19.09 -20.51 2.97
C GLY A 149 17.63 -20.82 3.35
N PHE A 150 17.47 -21.63 4.40
CA PHE A 150 16.16 -22.03 4.92
C PHE A 150 15.97 -21.61 6.39
N PRO A 151 14.71 -21.37 6.84
CA PRO A 151 13.47 -21.39 6.06
C PRO A 151 13.40 -20.23 5.05
N ALA A 152 12.70 -20.45 3.93
CA ALA A 152 12.52 -19.46 2.88
C ALA A 152 11.05 -19.35 2.46
N ILE A 153 10.70 -18.34 1.65
CA ILE A 153 9.41 -18.19 1.01
C ILE A 153 9.56 -18.09 -0.50
N ILE A 154 8.68 -18.76 -1.23
CA ILE A 154 8.45 -18.46 -2.65
C ILE A 154 7.45 -17.32 -2.71
N LYS A 155 7.79 -16.24 -3.42
CA LYS A 155 7.01 -15.00 -3.50
C LYS A 155 6.86 -14.58 -4.96
N PRO A 156 5.62 -14.42 -5.50
CA PRO A 156 5.43 -13.85 -6.83
C PRO A 156 6.01 -12.44 -6.90
N ASN A 157 6.63 -12.10 -8.03
CA ASN A 157 7.27 -10.79 -8.21
C ASN A 157 6.28 -9.63 -8.21
N ILE A 158 5.06 -9.88 -8.69
CA ILE A 158 3.95 -8.93 -8.69
C ILE A 158 2.76 -9.62 -8.02
N SER A 159 2.42 -9.17 -6.83
CA SER A 159 1.25 -9.66 -6.08
C SER A 159 0.93 -8.74 -4.92
N ALA A 160 -0.33 -8.64 -4.53
CA ALA A 160 -0.79 -7.85 -3.40
C ALA A 160 -1.42 -8.72 -2.30
N GLY A 161 -1.31 -8.31 -1.03
CA GLY A 161 -1.99 -8.93 0.09
C GLY A 161 -1.54 -10.36 0.40
N ALA A 162 -0.25 -10.65 0.27
CA ALA A 162 0.39 -11.94 0.53
C ALA A 162 -0.12 -13.11 -0.33
N LYS A 163 -0.78 -12.85 -1.46
CA LYS A 163 -1.25 -13.89 -2.38
C LYS A 163 -0.05 -14.62 -3.00
N GLY A 164 -0.11 -15.95 -3.02
CA GLY A 164 0.92 -16.79 -3.63
C GLY A 164 2.22 -16.93 -2.82
N ILE A 165 2.30 -16.36 -1.61
CA ILE A 165 3.45 -16.56 -0.72
C ILE A 165 3.34 -17.92 -0.05
N VAL A 166 4.38 -18.75 -0.23
CA VAL A 166 4.43 -20.10 0.33
C VAL A 166 5.78 -20.35 1.00
N GLN A 167 5.76 -20.79 2.25
CA GLN A 167 6.96 -21.18 2.98
C GLN A 167 7.50 -22.53 2.50
N VAL A 168 8.82 -22.62 2.41
CA VAL A 168 9.60 -23.81 2.03
C VAL A 168 10.74 -24.01 3.03
N ASN A 169 11.04 -25.27 3.33
CA ASN A 169 12.05 -25.65 4.31
C ASN A 169 13.18 -26.50 3.71
N SER A 170 13.06 -26.88 2.43
CA SER A 170 14.05 -27.69 1.72
C SER A 170 13.96 -27.47 0.20
N ILE A 171 14.94 -27.98 -0.53
CA ILE A 171 14.97 -27.97 -2.01
C ILE A 171 13.77 -28.76 -2.55
N GLU A 172 13.45 -29.91 -1.97
CA GLU A 172 12.31 -30.75 -2.37
C GLU A 172 10.98 -29.99 -2.23
N ASP A 173 10.86 -29.16 -1.19
CA ASP A 173 9.71 -28.27 -1.03
C ASP A 173 9.61 -27.26 -2.16
N ILE A 174 10.74 -26.69 -2.61
CA ILE A 174 10.78 -25.75 -3.75
C ILE A 174 10.35 -26.48 -5.03
N VAL A 175 10.98 -27.61 -5.34
CA VAL A 175 10.69 -28.41 -6.55
C VAL A 175 9.19 -28.76 -6.64
N ARG A 176 8.57 -29.11 -5.52
CA ARG A 176 7.14 -29.47 -5.46
C ARG A 176 6.21 -28.27 -5.60
N LYS A 177 6.52 -27.14 -4.94
CA LYS A 177 5.59 -26.01 -4.81
C LYS A 177 5.77 -24.95 -5.89
N PHE A 178 6.99 -24.69 -6.34
CA PHE A 178 7.31 -23.63 -7.28
C PHE A 178 6.53 -23.73 -8.61
N PRO A 179 6.45 -24.90 -9.30
CA PRO A 179 5.73 -25.00 -10.57
C PRO A 179 4.23 -24.64 -10.47
N VAL A 180 3.62 -24.90 -9.31
CA VAL A 180 2.21 -24.56 -9.06
C VAL A 180 2.03 -23.05 -8.93
N ILE A 181 2.91 -22.41 -8.15
CA ILE A 181 2.88 -20.97 -7.93
C ILE A 181 3.22 -20.23 -9.22
N TYR A 182 4.25 -20.68 -9.94
CA TYR A 182 4.67 -20.07 -11.21
C TYR A 182 3.55 -20.09 -12.26
N ARG A 183 2.84 -21.22 -12.41
CA ARG A 183 1.70 -21.32 -13.32
C ARG A 183 0.56 -20.37 -13.00
N GLN A 184 0.34 -20.10 -11.72
CA GLN A 184 -0.76 -19.25 -11.26
C GLN A 184 -0.42 -17.75 -11.25
N PHE A 185 0.83 -17.40 -10.92
CA PHE A 185 1.24 -16.02 -10.64
C PHE A 185 2.39 -15.52 -11.51
N GLY A 186 2.99 -16.36 -12.35
CA GLY A 186 4.15 -16.01 -13.15
C GLY A 186 5.46 -16.01 -12.37
N ALA A 187 6.39 -15.16 -12.77
CA ALA A 187 7.73 -15.10 -12.23
C ALA A 187 7.77 -14.88 -10.71
N CYS A 188 8.64 -15.65 -10.03
CA CYS A 188 8.78 -15.67 -8.57
C CYS A 188 10.21 -15.39 -8.14
N THR A 189 10.35 -15.04 -6.85
CA THR A 189 11.60 -15.02 -6.10
C THR A 189 11.58 -16.06 -4.98
N LEU A 190 12.76 -16.58 -4.63
CA LEU A 190 13.02 -17.22 -3.34
C LEU A 190 13.57 -16.16 -2.40
N GLN A 191 13.02 -16.02 -1.21
CA GLN A 191 13.42 -15.02 -0.22
C GLN A 191 13.57 -15.67 1.14
N HIS A 192 14.62 -15.31 1.87
CA HIS A 192 14.82 -15.77 3.25
C HIS A 192 13.62 -15.40 4.11
N PHE A 193 13.11 -16.38 4.85
CA PHE A 193 12.00 -16.16 5.78
C PHE A 193 12.47 -15.37 7.00
N ILE A 194 11.89 -14.20 7.22
CA ILE A 194 12.19 -13.41 8.41
C ILE A 194 11.32 -13.92 9.56
N ASN A 195 11.97 -14.45 10.61
CA ASN A 195 11.32 -14.70 11.88
C ASN A 195 11.04 -13.33 12.54
N HIS A 196 9.85 -12.79 12.33
CA HIS A 196 9.49 -11.44 12.77
C HIS A 196 8.80 -11.43 14.15
N SER A 197 8.93 -10.31 14.86
CA SER A 197 8.32 -10.10 16.19
C SER A 197 6.80 -9.93 16.18
N GLY A 198 6.16 -9.96 15.01
CA GLY A 198 4.75 -9.59 14.82
C GLY A 198 4.53 -8.08 14.66
N ILE A 199 5.60 -7.31 14.68
CA ILE A 199 5.62 -5.87 14.44
C ILE A 199 6.30 -5.60 13.12
N TYR A 200 5.73 -4.71 12.32
CA TYR A 200 6.39 -4.17 11.13
C TYR A 200 6.14 -2.67 11.02
N TYR A 201 6.83 -2.02 10.09
CA TYR A 201 6.77 -0.57 9.92
C TYR A 201 6.33 -0.24 8.48
N ASN A 202 5.43 0.75 8.36
CA ASN A 202 5.21 1.46 7.12
C ASN A 202 5.98 2.78 7.19
N VAL A 203 6.82 3.04 6.19
CA VAL A 203 7.54 4.30 6.03
C VAL A 203 7.04 4.99 4.78
N MET A 204 6.21 6.00 4.97
CA MET A 204 5.63 6.79 3.89
C MET A 204 6.52 7.96 3.59
N LEU A 205 6.89 8.13 2.34
CA LEU A 205 7.75 9.22 1.85
C LEU A 205 7.13 9.88 0.62
N TYR A 206 7.39 11.16 0.46
CA TYR A 206 7.13 11.88 -0.78
C TYR A 206 8.39 12.61 -1.24
N ARG A 207 8.87 12.26 -2.43
CA ARG A 207 9.98 12.93 -3.09
C ARG A 207 9.44 13.78 -4.25
N SER A 208 9.73 15.09 -4.21
CA SER A 208 9.20 16.05 -5.16
C SER A 208 9.71 15.83 -6.59
N VAL A 209 9.10 16.50 -7.54
CA VAL A 209 9.56 16.51 -8.96
C VAL A 209 10.97 17.10 -9.09
N GLN A 210 11.41 17.94 -8.14
CA GLN A 210 12.78 18.48 -8.05
C GLN A 210 13.77 17.51 -7.37
N GLY A 211 13.31 16.36 -6.89
CA GLY A 211 14.15 15.36 -6.24
C GLY A 211 14.39 15.59 -4.74
N HIS A 212 13.62 16.43 -4.08
CA HIS A 212 13.75 16.68 -2.64
C HIS A 212 12.74 15.90 -1.83
N LEU A 213 13.15 15.36 -0.68
CA LEU A 213 12.24 14.75 0.27
C LEU A 213 11.45 15.86 0.98
N ILE A 214 10.13 15.95 0.73
CA ILE A 214 9.27 17.02 1.25
C ILE A 214 8.18 16.55 2.21
N GLY A 215 7.99 15.24 2.38
CA GLY A 215 7.06 14.69 3.35
C GLY A 215 7.44 13.27 3.77
N TRP A 216 7.26 12.96 5.05
CA TRP A 216 7.51 11.62 5.58
C TRP A 216 6.70 11.31 6.83
N THR A 217 6.43 10.03 7.06
CA THR A 217 5.79 9.53 8.28
C THR A 217 6.17 8.06 8.50
N VAL A 218 6.42 7.69 9.75
CA VAL A 218 6.67 6.30 10.14
C VAL A 218 5.53 5.81 11.01
N LEU A 219 4.94 4.67 10.63
CA LEU A 219 3.94 3.96 11.40
C LEU A 219 4.49 2.60 11.85
N LYS A 220 4.36 2.33 13.14
CA LYS A 220 4.57 1.01 13.72
C LYS A 220 3.26 0.25 13.67
N ILE A 221 3.22 -0.83 12.90
CA ILE A 221 2.04 -1.68 12.76
C ILE A 221 2.10 -2.72 13.86
N MET A 222 1.10 -2.72 14.71
CA MET A 222 1.06 -3.54 15.92
C MET A 222 0.03 -4.67 15.81
N ARG A 223 -1.05 -4.46 15.07
CA ARG A 223 -2.05 -5.47 14.78
C ARG A 223 -2.40 -5.46 13.29
N TYR A 224 -2.57 -6.62 12.71
CA TYR A 224 -2.94 -6.81 11.31
C TYR A 224 -3.79 -8.07 11.16
N PHE A 225 -4.58 -8.12 10.11
CA PHE A 225 -5.40 -9.27 9.81
C PHE A 225 -5.38 -9.59 8.31
N PRO A 226 -5.22 -10.87 7.90
CA PRO A 226 -5.02 -12.10 8.70
C PRO A 226 -3.75 -12.11 9.57
N LEU A 227 -3.75 -12.95 10.64
CA LEU A 227 -2.70 -12.95 11.68
C LEU A 227 -1.30 -13.38 11.19
N LYS A 228 -1.22 -14.11 10.06
CA LYS A 228 0.04 -14.55 9.45
C LYS A 228 0.65 -13.55 8.47
N GLY A 229 0.01 -12.39 8.30
CA GLY A 229 0.40 -11.33 7.37
C GLY A 229 -0.83 -10.77 6.67
N GLY A 230 -1.04 -9.47 6.75
CA GLY A 230 -2.23 -8.83 6.22
C GLY A 230 -2.25 -7.33 6.39
N THR A 231 -3.43 -6.77 6.17
CA THR A 231 -3.64 -5.32 6.27
C THR A 231 -3.59 -4.86 7.73
N SER A 232 -2.93 -3.74 7.97
CA SER A 232 -2.87 -3.06 9.25
C SER A 232 -4.27 -2.78 9.81
N CYS A 233 -4.54 -3.22 11.04
CA CYS A 233 -5.77 -2.91 11.77
C CYS A 233 -5.55 -1.97 12.96
N TYR A 234 -4.34 -1.94 13.53
CA TYR A 234 -3.94 -0.97 14.53
C TYR A 234 -2.47 -0.61 14.37
N CYS A 235 -2.20 0.67 14.28
CA CYS A 235 -0.84 1.18 14.19
C CYS A 235 -0.68 2.48 14.98
N GLU A 236 0.57 2.85 15.24
CA GLU A 236 0.93 4.10 15.90
C GLU A 236 2.00 4.84 15.11
N THR A 237 1.86 6.16 14.99
CA THR A 237 2.94 6.98 14.43
C THR A 237 4.05 7.12 15.46
N ILE A 238 5.28 6.80 15.04
CA ILE A 238 6.48 6.82 15.88
C ILE A 238 7.58 7.66 15.23
N ARG A 239 8.53 8.14 16.01
CA ARG A 239 9.75 8.74 15.48
C ARG A 239 10.78 7.66 15.16
N HIS A 240 11.29 7.64 13.92
CA HIS A 240 12.32 6.69 13.52
C HIS A 240 13.20 7.27 12.38
N ASP A 241 14.09 8.18 12.73
CA ASP A 241 14.88 8.98 11.77
C ASP A 241 15.81 8.12 10.89
N SER A 242 16.33 7.00 11.40
CA SER A 242 17.18 6.10 10.60
C SER A 242 16.39 5.37 9.50
N LEU A 243 15.14 4.96 9.75
CA LEU A 243 14.31 4.37 8.70
C LEU A 243 13.99 5.38 7.61
N ILE A 244 13.68 6.63 7.99
CA ILE A 244 13.43 7.70 7.01
C ILE A 244 14.65 7.91 6.13
N ARG A 245 15.86 7.98 6.70
CA ARG A 245 17.10 8.16 5.93
C ARG A 245 17.38 7.01 4.97
N ILE A 246 17.25 5.76 5.43
CA ILE A 246 17.49 4.58 4.58
C ILE A 246 16.50 4.55 3.43
N CYS A 247 15.19 4.75 3.69
CA CYS A 247 14.19 4.75 2.64
C CYS A 247 14.36 5.92 1.66
N ALA A 248 14.76 7.10 2.14
CA ALA A 248 15.09 8.24 1.28
C ALA A 248 16.25 7.94 0.34
N GLN A 249 17.32 7.33 0.84
CA GLN A 249 18.45 6.90 0.01
C GLN A 249 18.04 5.88 -1.06
N VAL A 250 17.16 4.94 -0.74
CA VAL A 250 16.60 4.01 -1.75
C VAL A 250 15.82 4.76 -2.84
N LEU A 251 15.04 5.78 -2.46
CA LEU A 251 14.32 6.62 -3.43
C LEU A 251 15.28 7.45 -4.29
N ASP A 252 16.42 7.91 -3.72
CA ASP A 252 17.45 8.63 -4.48
C ASP A 252 18.11 7.73 -5.51
N GLU A 253 18.46 6.48 -5.16
CA GLU A 253 19.04 5.49 -6.09
C GLU A 253 18.05 5.09 -7.20
N LEU A 254 16.75 5.04 -6.89
CA LEU A 254 15.70 4.78 -7.88
C LEU A 254 15.44 5.99 -8.79
N GLN A 255 15.93 7.19 -8.44
CA GLN A 255 15.51 8.46 -9.04
C GLN A 255 13.99 8.62 -8.96
N TRP A 256 13.41 8.20 -7.83
CA TRP A 256 11.97 8.20 -7.59
C TRP A 256 11.42 9.61 -7.50
N VAL A 257 10.21 9.80 -8.04
CA VAL A 257 9.41 11.01 -7.88
C VAL A 257 7.99 10.62 -7.46
N GLY A 258 7.44 11.30 -6.47
CA GLY A 258 6.10 11.06 -5.98
C GLY A 258 6.06 10.29 -4.66
N PHE A 259 4.90 9.71 -4.37
CA PHE A 259 4.63 8.98 -3.14
C PHE A 259 5.18 7.55 -3.20
N ALA A 260 5.78 7.10 -2.09
CA ALA A 260 6.18 5.71 -1.88
C ALA A 260 5.91 5.29 -0.43
N ASP A 261 5.51 4.03 -0.24
CA ASP A 261 5.31 3.40 1.07
C ASP A 261 6.18 2.15 1.17
N PHE A 262 7.04 2.09 2.18
CA PHE A 262 7.95 0.96 2.42
C PHE A 262 7.38 0.06 3.51
N ASP A 263 7.31 -1.24 3.23
CA ASP A 263 7.08 -2.26 4.25
C ASP A 263 8.42 -2.76 4.79
N ILE A 264 8.62 -2.61 6.11
CA ILE A 264 9.87 -2.97 6.79
C ILE A 264 9.55 -3.90 7.95
N MET A 265 10.22 -5.06 8.00
CA MET A 265 10.10 -6.02 9.09
C MET A 265 11.31 -5.97 10.01
N GLU A 266 11.05 -6.18 11.30
CA GLU A 266 12.06 -6.37 12.32
C GLU A 266 12.27 -7.86 12.57
N GLU A 267 13.50 -8.33 12.36
CA GLU A 267 13.90 -9.69 12.64
C GLU A 267 13.99 -9.91 14.15
N LYS A 268 13.21 -10.85 14.68
CA LYS A 268 13.01 -11.03 16.11
C LYS A 268 14.32 -11.30 16.89
N ASP A 269 15.19 -12.10 16.31
CA ASP A 269 16.38 -12.61 17.01
C ASP A 269 17.53 -11.60 16.99
N THR A 270 17.58 -10.69 16.02
CA THR A 270 18.67 -9.74 15.82
C THR A 270 18.26 -8.28 16.02
N GLY A 271 16.96 -7.99 16.02
CA GLY A 271 16.42 -6.62 15.99
C GLY A 271 16.71 -5.86 14.69
N LYS A 272 17.29 -6.52 13.68
CA LYS A 272 17.62 -5.86 12.41
C LYS A 272 16.36 -5.58 11.60
N LEU A 273 16.27 -4.37 11.09
CA LEU A 273 15.20 -3.92 10.21
C LEU A 273 15.53 -4.26 8.76
N LYS A 274 14.59 -4.82 8.01
CA LYS A 274 14.78 -5.24 6.62
C LYS A 274 13.65 -4.71 5.75
N ILE A 275 14.00 -4.08 4.64
CA ILE A 275 13.06 -3.63 3.61
C ILE A 275 12.50 -4.87 2.90
N ILE A 276 11.18 -5.01 2.89
CA ILE A 276 10.49 -6.16 2.31
C ILE A 276 9.94 -5.86 0.92
N GLU A 277 9.37 -4.65 0.77
CA GLU A 277 8.82 -4.17 -0.50
C GLU A 277 8.63 -2.66 -0.49
N ILE A 278 8.49 -2.11 -1.69
CA ILE A 278 8.11 -0.73 -1.94
C ILE A 278 6.75 -0.74 -2.61
N ASN A 279 5.78 -0.07 -2.00
CA ASN A 279 4.45 0.10 -2.54
C ASN A 279 4.36 1.48 -3.23
N PRO A 280 4.29 1.55 -4.56
CA PRO A 280 4.28 2.82 -5.30
C PRO A 280 2.87 3.45 -5.34
N ARG A 281 2.19 3.43 -4.22
CA ARG A 281 0.79 3.89 -4.08
C ARG A 281 0.48 4.24 -2.63
N ILE A 282 -0.64 4.94 -2.43
CA ILE A 282 -1.12 5.34 -1.11
C ILE A 282 -1.62 4.12 -0.31
N PRO A 283 -1.11 3.86 0.92
CA PRO A 283 -1.52 2.73 1.74
C PRO A 283 -2.85 3.00 2.48
N ALA A 284 -3.46 1.91 2.96
CA ALA A 284 -4.67 1.98 3.79
C ALA A 284 -4.48 2.85 5.04
N SER A 285 -3.27 2.88 5.60
CA SER A 285 -2.90 3.60 6.81
C SER A 285 -2.59 5.10 6.64
N ILE A 286 -2.80 5.67 5.44
CA ILE A 286 -2.47 7.08 5.10
C ILE A 286 -3.06 8.10 6.08
N HIS A 287 -4.20 7.78 6.72
CA HIS A 287 -4.81 8.68 7.70
C HIS A 287 -3.90 8.94 8.91
N GLY A 288 -3.00 8.02 9.24
CA GLY A 288 -2.00 8.19 10.30
C GLY A 288 -1.06 9.36 10.04
N ALA A 289 -0.61 9.52 8.79
CA ALA A 289 0.19 10.66 8.37
C ALA A 289 -0.59 11.97 8.50
N TYR A 290 -1.84 11.98 8.00
CA TYR A 290 -2.69 13.17 8.05
C TYR A 290 -2.92 13.68 9.49
N VAL A 291 -3.27 12.79 10.42
CA VAL A 291 -3.51 13.18 11.84
C VAL A 291 -2.22 13.53 12.58
N SER A 292 -1.08 13.15 12.03
CA SER A 292 0.25 13.53 12.53
C SER A 292 0.77 14.84 11.98
N GLY A 293 0.06 15.44 11.02
CA GLY A 293 0.39 16.76 10.44
C GLY A 293 0.92 16.72 9.01
N VAL A 294 1.09 15.55 8.38
CA VAL A 294 1.53 15.44 6.99
C VAL A 294 0.35 15.15 6.08
N ASN A 295 -0.05 16.13 5.30
CA ASN A 295 -1.14 16.02 4.34
C ASN A 295 -0.61 15.56 2.97
N PHE A 296 -0.23 14.29 2.84
CA PHE A 296 0.28 13.75 1.57
C PHE A 296 -0.65 13.99 0.37
N PRO A 297 -1.99 13.83 0.46
CA PRO A 297 -2.87 14.17 -0.67
C PRO A 297 -2.70 15.60 -1.19
N ASP A 298 -2.55 16.58 -0.32
CA ASP A 298 -2.31 17.97 -0.69
C ASP A 298 -0.89 18.17 -1.26
N ILE A 299 0.11 17.59 -0.61
CA ILE A 299 1.51 17.60 -1.10
C ILE A 299 1.57 17.05 -2.54
N ILE A 300 0.92 15.90 -2.81
CA ILE A 300 0.85 15.29 -4.15
C ILE A 300 0.28 16.27 -5.17
N VAL A 301 -0.88 16.86 -4.88
CA VAL A 301 -1.57 17.76 -5.82
C VAL A 301 -0.71 18.98 -6.11
N ARG A 302 -0.19 19.63 -5.09
CA ARG A 302 0.61 20.85 -5.24
C ARG A 302 1.90 20.61 -6.00
N ASP A 303 2.64 19.54 -5.67
CA ASP A 303 3.91 19.23 -6.32
C ASP A 303 3.74 18.89 -7.81
N VAL A 304 2.76 18.03 -8.16
CA VAL A 304 2.53 17.68 -9.59
C VAL A 304 1.97 18.86 -10.40
N MET A 305 1.36 19.84 -9.74
CA MET A 305 0.93 21.10 -10.36
C MET A 305 2.07 22.13 -10.46
N GLY A 306 3.25 21.81 -9.95
CA GLY A 306 4.44 22.69 -10.01
C GLY A 306 4.47 23.77 -8.92
N GLU A 307 3.64 23.64 -7.88
CA GLU A 307 3.67 24.57 -6.74
C GLU A 307 4.82 24.21 -5.78
N SER A 308 5.45 25.20 -5.18
CA SER A 308 6.41 24.98 -4.11
C SER A 308 5.71 24.45 -2.87
N VAL A 309 6.21 23.32 -2.34
CA VAL A 309 5.72 22.69 -1.12
C VAL A 309 6.82 22.70 -0.07
N GLU A 310 6.54 23.31 1.06
CA GLU A 310 7.46 23.29 2.20
C GLU A 310 7.57 21.90 2.80
N GLN A 311 8.76 21.57 3.27
CA GLN A 311 9.03 20.31 3.94
C GLN A 311 8.16 20.16 5.20
N SER A 312 7.42 19.07 5.30
CA SER A 312 6.49 18.82 6.40
C SER A 312 6.97 17.68 7.30
N GLY A 313 7.33 18.02 8.53
CA GLY A 313 7.54 17.07 9.60
C GLY A 313 6.24 16.59 10.23
N TYR A 314 6.28 15.45 10.94
CA TYR A 314 5.12 14.90 11.62
C TYR A 314 5.29 14.86 13.14
N ARG A 315 4.14 14.80 13.85
CA ARG A 315 4.07 14.65 15.31
C ARG A 315 3.69 13.21 15.66
N PRO A 316 4.61 12.41 16.21
CA PRO A 316 4.34 11.01 16.55
C PRO A 316 3.33 10.87 17.71
N GLY A 317 2.96 9.63 18.04
CA GLY A 317 2.06 9.31 19.15
C GLY A 317 0.57 9.34 18.79
N LYS A 318 0.24 9.23 17.49
CA LYS A 318 -1.14 9.04 17.02
C LYS A 318 -1.42 7.58 16.77
N SER A 319 -2.51 7.06 17.35
CA SER A 319 -2.97 5.69 17.13
C SER A 319 -4.06 5.69 16.07
N LEU A 320 -3.96 4.76 15.12
CA LEU A 320 -4.92 4.60 14.04
C LEU A 320 -5.53 3.20 14.10
N ARG A 321 -6.85 3.11 13.97
CA ARG A 321 -7.61 1.86 13.93
C ARG A 321 -8.36 1.70 12.61
N PHE A 322 -8.40 0.47 12.12
CA PHE A 322 -9.32 0.02 11.08
C PHE A 322 -10.34 -0.92 11.70
N MET A 323 -11.52 -0.37 12.07
CA MET A 323 -12.46 -1.05 12.95
C MET A 323 -12.86 -2.45 12.49
N GLY A 324 -13.24 -2.61 11.23
CA GLY A 324 -13.68 -3.90 10.71
C GLY A 324 -12.62 -4.99 10.82
N LEU A 325 -11.37 -4.69 10.44
CA LEU A 325 -10.27 -5.64 10.53
C LEU A 325 -9.76 -5.81 11.98
N ASP A 326 -9.77 -4.75 12.80
CA ASP A 326 -9.36 -4.85 14.20
C ASP A 326 -10.34 -5.70 15.03
N PHE A 327 -11.62 -5.71 14.65
CA PHE A 327 -12.60 -6.64 15.20
C PHE A 327 -12.31 -8.09 14.81
N MET A 328 -11.95 -8.34 13.54
CA MET A 328 -11.54 -9.68 13.10
C MET A 328 -10.26 -10.13 13.81
N TRP A 329 -9.28 -9.23 13.99
CA TRP A 329 -8.10 -9.54 14.79
C TRP A 329 -8.49 -9.97 16.22
N PHE A 330 -9.41 -9.26 16.87
CA PHE A 330 -9.86 -9.61 18.21
C PHE A 330 -10.52 -11.00 18.28
N LEU A 331 -11.35 -11.34 17.30
CA LEU A 331 -12.00 -12.66 17.26
C LEU A 331 -11.01 -13.81 17.12
N PHE A 332 -9.98 -13.65 16.29
CA PHE A 332 -9.08 -14.73 15.92
C PHE A 332 -7.74 -14.73 16.67
N SER A 333 -7.35 -13.63 17.31
CA SER A 333 -6.08 -13.56 18.02
C SER A 333 -6.12 -14.29 19.38
N PRO A 334 -5.15 -15.19 19.67
CA PRO A 334 -5.00 -15.78 20.99
C PRO A 334 -4.62 -14.73 22.07
N ASP A 335 -3.96 -13.65 21.64
CA ASP A 335 -3.45 -12.61 22.55
C ASP A 335 -4.41 -11.44 22.78
N ARG A 336 -5.66 -11.54 22.32
CA ARG A 336 -6.66 -10.45 22.33
C ARG A 336 -6.85 -9.72 23.65
N PHE A 337 -6.68 -10.39 24.79
CA PHE A 337 -6.81 -9.80 26.14
C PHE A 337 -5.46 -9.35 26.72
N ARG A 338 -4.33 -9.90 26.23
CA ARG A 338 -2.98 -9.64 26.76
C ARG A 338 -2.25 -8.57 25.99
N PHE A 339 -2.65 -8.34 24.75
CA PHE A 339 -1.96 -7.41 23.83
C PHE A 339 -1.97 -5.97 24.37
N ARG A 340 -0.89 -5.23 24.14
CA ARG A 340 -0.76 -3.82 24.49
C ARG A 340 -0.48 -2.98 23.24
N PRO A 341 -1.16 -1.84 23.06
CA PRO A 341 -2.25 -1.30 23.90
C PRO A 341 -3.51 -2.19 23.84
N SER A 342 -4.29 -2.17 24.93
CA SER A 342 -5.53 -2.97 25.03
C SER A 342 -6.46 -2.72 23.85
N TRP A 343 -7.08 -3.79 23.34
CA TRP A 343 -8.07 -3.68 22.27
C TRP A 343 -9.27 -2.79 22.63
N PHE A 344 -9.63 -2.73 23.92
CA PHE A 344 -10.75 -1.92 24.44
C PHE A 344 -10.47 -0.41 24.48
N ARG A 345 -9.29 0.04 24.09
CA ARG A 345 -8.98 1.47 23.97
C ARG A 345 -9.60 2.07 22.71
N PHE A 346 -10.93 2.26 22.72
CA PHE A 346 -11.66 2.82 21.56
C PHE A 346 -11.58 4.34 21.48
N PHE A 347 -11.41 5.03 22.60
CA PHE A 347 -11.44 6.48 22.69
C PHE A 347 -10.15 7.03 23.29
N GLY A 348 -9.85 8.28 23.01
CA GLY A 348 -8.73 9.01 23.54
C GLY A 348 -8.29 10.16 22.62
N ARG A 349 -7.57 11.13 23.18
CA ARG A 349 -7.13 12.35 22.45
C ARG A 349 -6.32 12.03 21.17
N ASN A 350 -5.65 10.88 21.12
CA ASN A 350 -4.77 10.47 20.02
C ASN A 350 -5.25 9.20 19.30
N VAL A 351 -6.50 8.79 19.48
CA VAL A 351 -7.09 7.62 18.81
C VAL A 351 -7.94 8.08 17.63
N TYR A 352 -7.63 7.56 16.45
CA TYR A 352 -8.28 7.91 15.19
C TYR A 352 -8.72 6.66 14.43
N TYR A 353 -9.69 6.82 13.53
CA TYR A 353 -10.22 5.76 12.68
C TYR A 353 -9.96 6.08 11.21
N GLN A 354 -9.41 5.10 10.47
CA GLN A 354 -9.09 5.30 9.06
C GLN A 354 -10.30 5.13 8.14
N ASP A 355 -11.24 4.28 8.53
CA ASP A 355 -12.41 3.88 7.76
C ASP A 355 -13.66 4.76 7.97
N GLY A 356 -13.57 5.77 8.85
CA GLY A 356 -14.66 6.69 9.10
C GLY A 356 -14.33 7.77 10.13
N CYS A 357 -15.31 8.58 10.46
CA CYS A 357 -15.27 9.55 11.57
C CYS A 357 -16.70 9.92 11.98
N PHE A 358 -16.86 10.61 13.11
CA PHE A 358 -18.20 11.05 13.58
C PHE A 358 -18.97 11.88 12.54
N LYS A 359 -18.26 12.66 11.69
CA LYS A 359 -18.90 13.46 10.62
C LYS A 359 -19.21 12.65 9.37
N ASP A 360 -18.66 11.44 9.23
CA ASP A 360 -18.84 10.52 8.11
C ASP A 360 -18.75 9.07 8.58
N PRO A 361 -19.77 8.52 9.26
CA PRO A 361 -19.77 7.16 9.81
C PRO A 361 -20.10 6.08 8.77
N LEU A 362 -20.76 6.46 7.66
CA LEU A 362 -21.26 5.50 6.66
C LEU A 362 -20.16 4.64 6.02
N PRO A 363 -18.97 5.16 5.69
CA PRO A 363 -17.90 4.31 5.15
C PRO A 363 -17.48 3.19 6.10
N MET A 364 -17.38 3.45 7.40
CA MET A 364 -17.06 2.43 8.39
C MET A 364 -18.15 1.34 8.45
N LEU A 365 -19.42 1.74 8.48
CA LEU A 365 -20.56 0.79 8.47
C LEU A 365 -20.56 -0.04 7.20
N MET A 366 -20.39 0.60 6.04
CA MET A 366 -20.34 -0.08 4.73
C MET A 366 -19.14 -1.03 4.64
N GLY A 367 -17.99 -0.65 5.19
CA GLY A 367 -16.81 -1.51 5.29
C GLY A 367 -17.07 -2.77 6.12
N CYS A 368 -17.78 -2.65 7.24
CA CYS A 368 -18.21 -3.79 8.05
C CYS A 368 -19.17 -4.71 7.27
N VAL A 369 -20.20 -4.15 6.63
CA VAL A 369 -21.16 -4.92 5.83
C VAL A 369 -20.45 -5.64 4.67
N SER A 370 -19.67 -4.92 3.88
CA SER A 370 -18.89 -5.50 2.77
C SER A 370 -17.92 -6.58 3.25
N GLY A 371 -17.25 -6.36 4.38
CA GLY A 371 -16.38 -7.33 5.01
C GLY A 371 -17.11 -8.61 5.38
N ILE A 372 -18.25 -8.52 6.08
CA ILE A 372 -19.08 -9.67 6.45
C ILE A 372 -19.50 -10.45 5.20
N LEU A 373 -20.02 -9.78 4.17
CA LEU A 373 -20.44 -10.44 2.94
C LEU A 373 -19.28 -11.15 2.22
N LYS A 374 -18.09 -10.53 2.15
CA LYS A 374 -16.88 -11.18 1.61
C LYS A 374 -16.48 -12.42 2.42
N TYR A 375 -16.58 -12.37 3.75
CA TYR A 375 -16.27 -13.54 4.61
C TYR A 375 -17.33 -14.65 4.56
N LEU A 376 -18.56 -14.37 4.15
CA LEU A 376 -19.56 -15.41 3.87
C LEU A 376 -19.19 -16.24 2.63
N HIS A 377 -18.38 -15.70 1.72
CA HIS A 377 -17.97 -16.40 0.50
C HIS A 377 -16.84 -17.43 0.78
N PRO A 378 -17.02 -18.74 0.49
CA PRO A 378 -16.06 -19.79 0.84
C PRO A 378 -14.66 -19.57 0.26
N ALA A 379 -14.57 -19.17 -1.01
CA ALA A 379 -13.28 -18.92 -1.69
C ALA A 379 -12.48 -17.80 -1.01
N PHE A 380 -13.15 -16.75 -0.53
CA PHE A 380 -12.50 -15.66 0.18
C PHE A 380 -11.97 -16.12 1.54
N ARG A 381 -12.76 -16.90 2.30
CA ARG A 381 -12.30 -17.50 3.58
C ARG A 381 -11.06 -18.36 3.37
N LYS A 382 -11.10 -19.28 2.41
CA LYS A 382 -9.94 -20.13 2.08
C LYS A 382 -8.70 -19.31 1.75
N SER A 383 -8.84 -18.23 0.98
CA SER A 383 -7.70 -17.39 0.59
C SER A 383 -7.11 -16.56 1.75
N LYS A 384 -7.92 -16.22 2.78
CA LYS A 384 -7.50 -15.34 3.88
C LYS A 384 -7.21 -16.08 5.19
N LEU A 385 -7.91 -17.14 5.48
CA LEU A 385 -7.79 -17.88 6.74
C LEU A 385 -7.12 -19.26 6.56
N GLY A 386 -7.03 -19.75 5.33
CA GLY A 386 -6.53 -21.11 5.07
C GLY A 386 -7.50 -22.21 5.53
N ILE A 387 -8.79 -21.85 5.72
CA ILE A 387 -9.85 -22.75 6.23
C ILE A 387 -10.85 -23.03 5.12
#